data_08a7ea9e0f41ebb6ac8fdea5989b1fc6
#
_entry.id   08a7ea9e0f41ebb6ac8fdea5989b1fc6
#
_cell.length_a   1.000
_cell.length_b   1.000
_cell.length_c   1.000
_cell.angle_alpha   90.00
_cell.angle_beta   90.00
_cell.angle_gamma   90.00
#
_symmetry.space_group_name_H-M   'P 1'
#
loop_
_entity.id
_entity.type
_entity.pdbx_description
1 polymer ?
#
loop_
_entity_poly.entity_id
_entity_poly.type
_entity_poly.pdbx_seq_one_letter_code
_entity_poly.pdbx_strand_id
1 'polypeptide(L)'
;MEISLQYVDPEHWPRPKGWTAVGLVGRLALAYDPARQPYLVGEGEPRPLDPAAVNQALVAAVDRAGMTVWPGGWTHALPAAFGLNKRTTQRDRIERQGLHPAVLQALGSAASSPDADGIGVLLVALASYADQHGEGGTDPRRALDDAERAAANALDILRRVRRGKTLLNREGHG
;
A
#
# COMPACT_ATOMS: atom_id res chain seq x y z
N MET A 1 0.02 -21.15 -8.67
CA MET A 1 0.54 -19.84 -9.11
C MET A 1 1.04 -19.11 -7.87
N GLU A 2 2.24 -18.56 -7.92
CA GLU A 2 2.77 -17.72 -6.83
C GLU A 2 2.81 -16.26 -7.29
N ILE A 3 2.17 -15.38 -6.52
CA ILE A 3 2.09 -13.93 -6.78
C ILE A 3 2.99 -13.21 -5.79
N SER A 4 3.84 -12.31 -6.28
CA SER A 4 4.60 -11.37 -5.45
C SER A 4 4.03 -9.97 -5.67
N LEU A 5 3.36 -9.42 -4.64
CA LEU A 5 2.91 -8.02 -4.69
C LEU A 5 4.12 -7.11 -4.52
N GLN A 6 4.35 -6.25 -5.51
CA GLN A 6 5.47 -5.31 -5.53
C GLN A 6 5.23 -4.19 -6.52
N TYR A 7 6.05 -3.15 -6.45
CA TYR A 7 6.07 -2.13 -7.49
C TYR A 7 6.44 -2.75 -8.85
N VAL A 8 5.69 -2.41 -9.88
CA VAL A 8 5.90 -2.87 -11.25
C VAL A 8 6.19 -1.67 -12.13
N ASP A 9 7.44 -1.56 -12.57
CA ASP A 9 7.89 -0.48 -13.42
C ASP A 9 7.19 -0.54 -14.80
N PRO A 10 6.50 0.53 -15.21
CA PRO A 10 5.83 0.59 -16.51
C PRO A 10 6.77 0.47 -17.70
N GLU A 11 8.04 0.85 -17.56
CA GLU A 11 9.02 0.78 -18.65
C GLU A 11 9.45 -0.66 -18.93
N HIS A 12 9.55 -1.49 -17.89
CA HIS A 12 9.91 -2.90 -18.03
C HIS A 12 8.71 -3.79 -18.41
N TRP A 13 7.51 -3.41 -17.97
CA TRP A 13 6.28 -4.15 -18.29
C TRP A 13 5.25 -3.21 -18.89
N PRO A 14 5.41 -2.83 -20.17
CA PRO A 14 4.47 -1.98 -20.88
C PRO A 14 3.09 -2.65 -20.93
N ARG A 15 2.05 -1.88 -20.63
CA ARG A 15 0.68 -2.36 -20.56
C ARG A 15 -0.29 -1.36 -21.15
N PRO A 16 -1.49 -1.78 -21.59
CA PRO A 16 -2.51 -0.89 -22.09
C PRO A 16 -2.85 0.21 -21.09
N LYS A 17 -3.22 1.39 -21.59
CA LYS A 17 -3.60 2.53 -20.78
C LYS A 17 -4.83 2.17 -19.91
N GLY A 18 -4.79 2.55 -18.64
CA GLY A 18 -5.88 2.27 -17.69
C GLY A 18 -5.77 0.92 -16.98
N TRP A 19 -4.78 0.09 -17.32
CA TRP A 19 -4.51 -1.15 -16.61
C TRP A 19 -3.69 -0.93 -15.34
N THR A 20 -4.01 -1.67 -14.29
CA THR A 20 -3.33 -1.59 -12.98
C THR A 20 -2.45 -2.81 -12.77
N ALA A 21 -1.14 -2.65 -12.81
CA ALA A 21 -0.20 -3.71 -12.42
C ALA A 21 -0.02 -3.72 -10.90
N VAL A 22 -0.01 -4.93 -10.32
CA VAL A 22 -0.04 -5.12 -8.86
C VAL A 22 1.14 -5.92 -8.33
N GLY A 23 1.89 -6.59 -9.19
CA GLY A 23 3.00 -7.44 -8.80
C GLY A 23 3.46 -8.34 -9.92
N LEU A 24 4.20 -9.39 -9.58
CA LEU A 24 4.73 -10.36 -10.53
C LEU A 24 4.23 -11.78 -10.25
N VAL A 25 4.14 -12.56 -11.33
CA VAL A 25 4.02 -14.01 -11.34
C VAL A 25 5.20 -14.57 -12.13
N GLY A 26 6.20 -15.08 -11.44
CA GLY A 26 7.48 -15.40 -12.06
C GLY A 26 8.14 -14.13 -12.65
N ARG A 27 8.30 -14.09 -13.98
CA ARG A 27 8.89 -12.95 -14.70
C ARG A 27 7.87 -12.04 -15.38
N LEU A 28 6.58 -12.33 -15.25
CA LEU A 28 5.51 -11.59 -15.91
C LEU A 28 4.78 -10.71 -14.90
N ALA A 29 4.33 -9.55 -15.33
CA ALA A 29 3.52 -8.68 -14.49
C ALA A 29 2.09 -9.21 -14.40
N LEU A 30 1.54 -9.23 -13.18
CA LEU A 30 0.11 -9.39 -12.94
C LEU A 30 -0.54 -8.01 -13.03
N ALA A 31 -1.43 -7.84 -13.99
CA ALA A 31 -2.16 -6.59 -14.20
C ALA A 31 -3.66 -6.85 -14.35
N TYR A 32 -4.44 -5.85 -14.02
CA TYR A 32 -5.88 -5.87 -14.17
C TYR A 32 -6.32 -4.80 -15.17
N ASP A 33 -7.26 -5.15 -16.03
CA ASP A 33 -7.95 -4.20 -16.89
C ASP A 33 -9.00 -3.35 -16.10
N PRO A 34 -9.64 -2.36 -16.72
CA PRO A 34 -10.67 -1.57 -16.06
C PRO A 34 -11.90 -2.38 -15.59
N ALA A 35 -12.16 -3.55 -16.20
CA ALA A 35 -13.22 -4.46 -15.79
C ALA A 35 -12.80 -5.41 -14.65
N ARG A 36 -11.57 -5.27 -14.15
CA ARG A 36 -10.92 -6.09 -13.12
C ARG A 36 -10.67 -7.53 -13.54
N GLN A 37 -10.55 -7.79 -14.84
CA GLN A 37 -10.06 -9.06 -15.34
C GLN A 37 -8.54 -9.10 -15.17
N PRO A 38 -7.97 -10.15 -14.53
CA PRO A 38 -6.52 -10.30 -14.38
C PRO A 38 -5.87 -10.85 -15.64
N TYR A 39 -4.66 -10.36 -15.92
CA TYR A 39 -3.81 -10.76 -17.05
C TYR A 39 -2.37 -10.91 -16.62
N LEU A 40 -1.63 -11.78 -17.31
CA LEU A 40 -0.17 -11.77 -17.33
C LEU A 40 0.31 -10.88 -18.47
N VAL A 41 1.17 -9.94 -18.15
CA VAL A 41 1.77 -8.97 -19.07
C VAL A 41 3.28 -9.18 -19.11
N GLY A 42 3.84 -9.28 -20.31
CA GLY A 42 5.26 -9.45 -20.57
C GLY A 42 5.56 -9.23 -22.03
N GLU A 43 6.49 -9.99 -22.59
CA GLU A 43 6.76 -9.97 -24.02
C GLU A 43 5.58 -10.60 -24.79
N GLY A 44 4.94 -9.81 -25.66
CA GLY A 44 3.80 -10.23 -26.46
C GLY A 44 2.44 -9.77 -25.93
N GLU A 45 1.37 -10.42 -26.42
CA GLU A 45 0.01 -10.06 -26.02
C GLU A 45 -0.32 -10.47 -24.58
N PRO A 46 -1.04 -9.63 -23.83
CA PRO A 46 -1.51 -9.95 -22.50
C PRO A 46 -2.36 -11.24 -22.49
N ARG A 47 -2.07 -12.14 -21.57
CA ARG A 47 -2.79 -13.42 -21.43
C ARG A 47 -3.78 -13.36 -20.27
N PRO A 48 -5.09 -13.55 -20.50
CA PRO A 48 -6.06 -13.56 -19.43
C PRO A 48 -5.84 -14.71 -18.47
N LEU A 49 -6.11 -14.48 -17.20
CA LEU A 49 -6.07 -15.47 -16.14
C LEU A 49 -7.47 -15.75 -15.61
N ASP A 50 -7.65 -16.93 -15.03
CA ASP A 50 -8.86 -17.24 -14.27
C ASP A 50 -8.88 -16.41 -12.97
N PRO A 51 -9.90 -15.55 -12.75
CA PRO A 51 -9.99 -14.73 -11.55
C PRO A 51 -10.02 -15.55 -10.26
N ALA A 52 -10.66 -16.72 -10.25
CA ALA A 52 -10.75 -17.55 -9.06
C ALA A 52 -9.37 -18.09 -8.65
N ALA A 53 -8.59 -18.58 -9.61
CA ALA A 53 -7.22 -19.03 -9.36
C ALA A 53 -6.30 -17.90 -8.89
N VAL A 54 -6.46 -16.69 -9.44
CA VAL A 54 -5.73 -15.49 -8.99
C VAL A 54 -6.11 -15.13 -7.57
N ASN A 55 -7.40 -15.05 -7.25
CA ASN A 55 -7.89 -14.69 -5.90
C ASN A 55 -7.39 -15.67 -4.84
N GLN A 56 -7.38 -16.96 -5.12
CA GLN A 56 -6.82 -17.97 -4.22
C GLN A 56 -5.32 -17.73 -3.94
N ALA A 57 -4.55 -17.42 -4.98
CA ALA A 57 -3.12 -17.13 -4.84
C ALA A 57 -2.85 -15.77 -4.15
N LEU A 58 -3.78 -14.81 -4.28
CA LEU A 58 -3.68 -13.48 -3.65
C LEU A 58 -3.68 -13.55 -2.12
N VAL A 59 -4.34 -14.52 -1.49
CA VAL A 59 -4.37 -14.65 -0.02
C VAL A 59 -2.96 -14.68 0.56
N ALA A 60 -2.11 -15.56 0.04
CA ALA A 60 -0.72 -15.66 0.48
C ALA A 60 0.12 -14.43 0.10
N ALA A 61 -0.14 -13.83 -1.06
CA ALA A 61 0.57 -12.64 -1.52
C ALA A 61 0.27 -11.42 -0.65
N VAL A 62 -1.00 -11.21 -0.30
CA VAL A 62 -1.45 -10.14 0.61
C VAL A 62 -0.89 -10.38 2.02
N ASP A 63 -0.90 -11.60 2.50
CA ASP A 63 -0.32 -11.96 3.81
C ASP A 63 1.17 -11.58 3.87
N ARG A 64 1.96 -11.97 2.87
CA ARG A 64 3.39 -11.63 2.81
C ARG A 64 3.63 -10.13 2.74
N ALA A 65 2.99 -9.44 1.81
CA ALA A 65 3.16 -7.99 1.66
C ALA A 65 2.66 -7.23 2.90
N GLY A 66 1.52 -7.63 3.45
CA GLY A 66 0.96 -7.06 4.67
C GLY A 66 1.87 -7.23 5.89
N MET A 67 2.49 -8.39 6.06
CA MET A 67 3.46 -8.63 7.14
C MET A 67 4.76 -7.84 6.94
N THR A 68 5.15 -7.55 5.70
CA THR A 68 6.30 -6.68 5.41
C THR A 68 6.03 -5.24 5.82
N VAL A 69 4.85 -4.73 5.52
CA VAL A 69 4.45 -3.33 5.82
C VAL A 69 4.01 -3.18 7.28
N TRP A 70 3.30 -4.17 7.83
CA TRP A 70 2.78 -4.14 9.21
C TRP A 70 3.07 -5.45 9.95
N PRO A 71 4.31 -5.67 10.38
CA PRO A 71 4.72 -6.91 11.06
C PRO A 71 3.95 -7.19 12.36
N GLY A 72 3.41 -6.15 13.00
CA GLY A 72 2.59 -6.27 14.20
C GLY A 72 1.13 -6.67 13.98
N GLY A 73 0.67 -6.76 12.71
CA GLY A 73 -0.69 -7.17 12.37
C GLY A 73 -1.33 -6.36 11.25
N TRP A 74 -1.25 -6.86 10.03
CA TRP A 74 -1.78 -6.20 8.83
C TRP A 74 -3.30 -6.23 8.73
N THR A 75 -3.98 -7.20 9.35
CA THR A 75 -5.43 -7.41 9.22
C THR A 75 -6.27 -6.24 9.74
N HIS A 76 -5.72 -5.47 10.68
CA HIS A 76 -6.31 -4.22 11.17
C HIS A 76 -5.73 -2.99 10.48
N ALA A 77 -4.43 -3.00 10.20
CA ALA A 77 -3.73 -1.87 9.63
C ALA A 77 -4.11 -1.61 8.15
N LEU A 78 -4.22 -2.67 7.34
CA LEU A 78 -4.56 -2.55 5.92
C LEU A 78 -5.92 -1.85 5.69
N PRO A 79 -7.03 -2.27 6.33
CA PRO A 79 -8.29 -1.56 6.16
C PRO A 79 -8.25 -0.14 6.74
N ALA A 80 -7.55 0.10 7.84
CA ALA A 80 -7.40 1.43 8.42
C ALA A 80 -6.62 2.37 7.49
N ALA A 81 -5.51 1.93 6.91
CA ALA A 81 -4.68 2.73 6.02
C ALA A 81 -5.39 3.07 4.69
N PHE A 82 -6.17 2.15 4.14
CA PHE A 82 -6.80 2.32 2.82
C PHE A 82 -8.31 2.60 2.87
N GLY A 83 -8.86 2.88 4.04
CA GLY A 83 -10.28 3.22 4.20
C GLY A 83 -11.22 2.08 3.79
N LEU A 84 -10.84 0.82 4.05
CA LEU A 84 -11.60 -0.36 3.65
C LEU A 84 -12.44 -0.89 4.81
N ASN A 85 -13.55 -1.56 4.46
CA ASN A 85 -14.28 -2.33 5.46
C ASN A 85 -13.42 -3.54 5.90
N LYS A 86 -13.32 -3.76 7.22
CA LYS A 86 -12.56 -4.89 7.78
C LYS A 86 -12.97 -6.26 7.21
N ARG A 87 -14.25 -6.41 6.81
CA ARG A 87 -14.75 -7.66 6.20
C ARG A 87 -14.13 -7.93 4.83
N THR A 88 -13.79 -6.89 4.06
CA THR A 88 -13.24 -7.06 2.71
C THR A 88 -11.80 -7.56 2.72
N THR A 89 -11.09 -7.39 3.83
CA THR A 89 -9.71 -7.82 4.02
C THR A 89 -9.57 -9.16 4.72
N GLN A 90 -10.66 -9.83 5.03
CA GLN A 90 -10.64 -11.20 5.57
C GLN A 90 -10.19 -12.18 4.49
N ARG A 91 -9.40 -13.18 4.87
CA ARG A 91 -8.80 -14.16 3.94
C ARG A 91 -9.85 -14.86 3.06
N ASP A 92 -10.94 -15.30 3.64
CA ASP A 92 -12.05 -15.94 2.92
C ASP A 92 -12.74 -15.00 1.91
N ARG A 93 -12.74 -13.69 2.18
CA ARG A 93 -13.25 -12.69 1.25
C ARG A 93 -12.27 -12.42 0.12
N ILE A 94 -10.99 -12.31 0.43
CA ILE A 94 -9.94 -12.16 -0.59
C ILE A 94 -9.95 -13.36 -1.54
N GLU A 95 -10.07 -14.57 -1.02
CA GLU A 95 -10.14 -15.79 -1.81
C GLU A 95 -11.35 -15.80 -2.75
N ARG A 96 -12.51 -15.35 -2.29
CA ARG A 96 -13.75 -15.37 -3.11
C ARG A 96 -13.89 -14.20 -4.06
N GLN A 97 -13.42 -13.00 -3.71
CA GLN A 97 -13.73 -11.76 -4.42
C GLN A 97 -12.48 -10.96 -4.83
N GLY A 98 -11.29 -11.36 -4.36
CA GLY A 98 -10.07 -10.58 -4.49
C GLY A 98 -10.11 -9.28 -3.70
N LEU A 99 -9.09 -8.46 -3.89
CA LEU A 99 -9.05 -7.06 -3.46
C LEU A 99 -9.07 -6.15 -4.69
N HIS A 100 -9.49 -4.91 -4.48
CA HIS A 100 -9.45 -3.91 -5.55
C HIS A 100 -8.02 -3.74 -6.07
N PRO A 101 -7.77 -3.73 -7.40
CA PRO A 101 -6.42 -3.64 -7.96
C PRO A 101 -5.60 -2.45 -7.44
N ALA A 102 -6.23 -1.29 -7.22
CA ALA A 102 -5.55 -0.13 -6.64
C ALA A 102 -5.03 -0.39 -5.22
N VAL A 103 -5.74 -1.18 -4.41
CA VAL A 103 -5.30 -1.58 -3.07
C VAL A 103 -4.12 -2.54 -3.15
N LEU A 104 -4.17 -3.51 -4.05
CA LEU A 104 -3.07 -4.45 -4.29
C LEU A 104 -1.81 -3.72 -4.78
N GLN A 105 -1.97 -2.77 -5.70
CA GLN A 105 -0.88 -1.93 -6.20
C GLN A 105 -0.26 -1.08 -5.08
N ALA A 106 -1.08 -0.41 -4.28
CA ALA A 106 -0.61 0.40 -3.16
C ALA A 106 0.13 -0.44 -2.11
N LEU A 107 -0.41 -1.62 -1.76
CA LEU A 107 0.23 -2.56 -0.85
C LEU A 107 1.56 -3.06 -1.39
N GLY A 108 1.61 -3.44 -2.67
CA GLY A 108 2.84 -3.86 -3.34
C GLY A 108 3.89 -2.77 -3.39
N SER A 109 3.50 -1.51 -3.66
CA SER A 109 4.40 -0.36 -3.65
C SER A 109 4.96 -0.09 -2.25
N ALA A 110 4.12 -0.14 -1.21
CA ALA A 110 4.56 0.01 0.17
C ALA A 110 5.53 -1.11 0.60
N ALA A 111 5.21 -2.36 0.26
CA ALA A 111 6.06 -3.52 0.57
C ALA A 111 7.41 -3.50 -0.17
N SER A 112 7.51 -2.80 -1.30
CA SER A 112 8.76 -2.61 -2.06
C SER A 112 9.65 -1.49 -1.52
N SER A 113 9.17 -0.71 -0.57
CA SER A 113 9.96 0.38 0.03
C SER A 113 11.09 -0.20 0.89
N PRO A 114 12.29 0.43 0.90
CA PRO A 114 13.40 -0.03 1.74
C PRO A 114 13.08 -0.05 3.24
N ASP A 115 12.17 0.84 3.68
CA ASP A 115 11.67 0.99 5.05
C ASP A 115 10.16 0.72 5.10
N ALA A 116 9.73 -0.41 4.54
CA ALA A 116 8.32 -0.75 4.37
C ALA A 116 7.51 -0.70 5.69
N ASP A 117 8.06 -1.15 6.80
CA ASP A 117 7.45 -1.08 8.12
C ASP A 117 7.31 0.38 8.63
N GLY A 118 8.30 1.22 8.40
CA GLY A 118 8.23 2.67 8.67
C GLY A 118 7.16 3.36 7.82
N ILE A 119 7.10 3.05 6.53
CA ILE A 119 6.03 3.52 5.64
C ILE A 119 4.66 3.04 6.14
N GLY A 120 4.56 1.80 6.60
CA GLY A 120 3.33 1.24 7.18
C GLY A 120 2.80 2.05 8.37
N VAL A 121 3.68 2.47 9.29
CA VAL A 121 3.32 3.35 10.42
C VAL A 121 2.78 4.69 9.92
N LEU A 122 3.46 5.31 8.95
CA LEU A 122 3.05 6.60 8.40
C LEU A 122 1.71 6.50 7.65
N LEU A 123 1.49 5.46 6.88
CA LEU A 123 0.22 5.23 6.16
C LEU A 123 -0.97 5.22 7.13
N VAL A 124 -0.87 4.46 8.22
CA VAL A 124 -1.95 4.39 9.23
C VAL A 124 -2.13 5.75 9.94
N ALA A 125 -1.04 6.43 10.31
CA ALA A 125 -1.11 7.71 10.99
C ALA A 125 -1.74 8.80 10.11
N LEU A 126 -1.33 8.91 8.85
CA LEU A 126 -1.86 9.90 7.90
C LEU A 126 -3.32 9.62 7.55
N ALA A 127 -3.68 8.35 7.32
CA ALA A 127 -5.07 7.96 7.07
C ALA A 127 -5.95 8.28 8.28
N SER A 128 -5.51 7.94 9.49
CA SER A 128 -6.23 8.25 10.72
C SER A 128 -6.43 9.75 10.90
N TYR A 129 -5.40 10.55 10.61
CA TYR A 129 -5.52 12.00 10.65
C TYR A 129 -6.56 12.51 9.64
N ALA A 130 -6.48 12.05 8.40
CA ALA A 130 -7.41 12.45 7.34
C ALA A 130 -8.86 12.10 7.70
N ASP A 131 -9.09 10.92 8.28
CA ASP A 131 -10.42 10.44 8.65
C ASP A 131 -11.01 11.19 9.86
N GLN A 132 -10.18 11.64 10.79
CA GLN A 132 -10.62 12.25 12.05
C GLN A 132 -10.60 13.79 12.06
N HIS A 133 -9.68 14.40 11.31
CA HIS A 133 -9.40 15.83 11.38
C HIS A 133 -9.50 16.54 10.03
N GLY A 134 -9.70 15.83 8.93
CA GLY A 134 -9.88 16.47 7.63
C GLY A 134 -11.13 17.34 7.59
N GLU A 135 -10.96 18.62 7.26
CA GLU A 135 -12.09 19.56 7.10
C GLU A 135 -12.92 19.30 5.84
N GLY A 136 -12.43 18.41 5.00
CA GLY A 136 -12.97 18.15 3.66
C GLY A 136 -14.37 17.53 3.62
N GLY A 137 -14.93 17.12 4.74
CA GLY A 137 -16.25 16.47 4.80
C GLY A 137 -16.32 15.23 3.90
N THR A 138 -16.83 15.40 2.69
CA THR A 138 -17.00 14.31 1.71
C THR A 138 -15.90 14.25 0.64
N ASP A 139 -14.93 15.19 0.62
CA ASP A 139 -13.84 15.21 -0.37
C ASP A 139 -12.55 14.57 0.20
N PRO A 140 -12.23 13.32 -0.18
CA PRO A 140 -11.01 12.63 0.30
C PRO A 140 -9.71 13.34 -0.08
N ARG A 141 -9.68 14.11 -1.18
CA ARG A 141 -8.48 14.83 -1.62
C ARG A 141 -8.13 15.94 -0.64
N ARG A 142 -9.11 16.72 -0.23
CA ARG A 142 -8.91 17.78 0.78
C ARG A 142 -8.44 17.22 2.11
N ALA A 143 -9.00 16.10 2.55
CA ALA A 143 -8.58 15.46 3.78
C ALA A 143 -7.09 15.01 3.72
N LEU A 144 -6.61 14.55 2.58
CA LEU A 144 -5.20 14.20 2.39
C LEU A 144 -4.30 15.44 2.30
N ASP A 145 -4.75 16.51 1.66
CA ASP A 145 -4.01 17.80 1.63
C ASP A 145 -3.87 18.39 3.05
N ASP A 146 -4.90 18.26 3.87
CA ASP A 146 -4.87 18.66 5.29
C ASP A 146 -3.89 17.78 6.08
N ALA A 147 -3.87 16.48 5.83
CA ALA A 147 -2.92 15.55 6.45
C ALA A 147 -1.46 15.87 6.05
N GLU A 148 -1.21 16.24 4.80
CA GLU A 148 0.12 16.65 4.33
C GLU A 148 0.60 17.90 5.08
N ARG A 149 -0.24 18.94 5.20
CA ARG A 149 0.10 20.16 5.94
C ARG A 149 0.36 19.88 7.42
N ALA A 150 -0.47 19.04 8.04
CA ALA A 150 -0.28 18.64 9.43
C ALA A 150 0.99 17.83 9.64
N ALA A 151 1.33 16.93 8.72
CA ALA A 151 2.57 16.15 8.75
C ALA A 151 3.80 17.07 8.64
N ALA A 152 3.78 18.06 7.75
CA ALA A 152 4.86 19.04 7.63
C ALA A 152 5.05 19.85 8.92
N ASN A 153 3.96 20.29 9.56
CA ASN A 153 4.01 20.98 10.84
C ASN A 153 4.55 20.09 11.97
N ALA A 154 4.08 18.84 12.05
CA ALA A 154 4.58 17.88 13.04
C ALA A 154 6.09 17.59 12.86
N LEU A 155 6.57 17.47 11.63
CA LEU A 155 7.99 17.32 11.34
C LEU A 155 8.80 18.53 11.80
N ASP A 156 8.30 19.73 11.61
CA ASP A 156 8.97 20.95 12.10
C ASP A 156 9.07 20.99 13.63
N ILE A 157 8.03 20.60 14.33
CA ILE A 157 8.03 20.48 15.79
C ILE A 157 9.07 19.45 16.23
N LEU A 158 9.09 18.27 15.62
CA LEU A 158 10.06 17.21 15.92
C LEU A 158 11.50 17.65 15.67
N ARG A 159 11.76 18.35 14.57
CA ARG A 159 13.08 18.88 14.24
C ARG A 159 13.60 19.84 15.32
N ARG A 160 12.75 20.71 15.84
CA ARG A 160 13.13 21.65 16.91
C ARG A 160 13.49 20.91 18.21
N VAL A 161 12.65 19.96 18.64
CA VAL A 161 12.86 19.21 19.89
C VAL A 161 14.07 18.28 19.80
N ARG A 162 14.22 17.56 18.70
CA ARG A 162 15.33 16.58 18.55
C ARG A 162 16.69 17.25 18.37
N ARG A 163 16.75 18.42 17.74
CA ARG A 163 17.99 19.25 17.73
C ARG A 163 18.39 19.66 19.13
N GLY A 164 17.45 20.07 19.97
CA GLY A 164 17.68 20.40 21.37
C GLY A 164 18.23 19.24 22.18
N LYS A 165 17.67 18.03 22.03
CA LYS A 165 18.15 16.81 22.71
C LYS A 165 19.59 16.44 22.36
N THR A 166 20.01 16.65 21.11
CA THR A 166 21.39 16.40 20.68
C THR A 166 22.37 17.38 21.33
N LEU A 167 21.98 18.62 21.57
CA LEU A 167 22.78 19.62 22.29
C LEU A 167 22.87 19.32 23.79
N LEU A 168 21.73 18.97 24.41
CA LEU A 168 21.65 18.64 25.84
C LEU A 168 22.48 17.38 26.19
N ASN A 169 22.52 16.37 25.31
CA ASN A 169 23.34 15.18 25.53
C ASN A 169 24.86 15.42 25.36
N ARG A 170 25.26 16.47 24.65
CA ARG A 170 26.68 16.85 24.52
C ARG A 170 27.23 17.61 25.74
N GLU A 171 26.37 18.36 26.44
CA GLU A 171 26.74 19.12 27.63
C GLU A 171 26.81 18.25 28.91
N GLY A 172 26.22 17.05 28.90
CA GLY A 172 26.21 16.10 30.02
C GLY A 172 27.42 15.14 30.10
N HIS A 173 28.42 15.26 29.23
CA HIS A 173 29.62 14.43 29.19
C HIS A 173 30.94 15.26 29.27
N GLY A 174 30.89 16.40 29.92
CA GLY A 174 32.05 17.22 30.23
C GLY A 174 32.39 17.17 31.71
#